data_0875346d4cb8b0e454cd7b2df084eebc
#
_entry.id   0875346d4cb8b0e454cd7b2df084eebc
#
_cell.length_a   1.000
_cell.length_b   1.000
_cell.length_c   1.000
_cell.angle_alpha   90.00
_cell.angle_beta   90.00
_cell.angle_gamma   90.00
#
_symmetry.space_group_name_H-M   'P 1'
#
loop_
_entity.id
_entity.type
_entity.pdbx_description
1 polymer ?
#
loop_
_entity_poly.entity_id
_entity_poly.type
_entity_poly.pdbx_seq_one_letter_code
_entity_poly.pdbx_strand_id
1 'polypeptide(L)'
;MAQQTQEQDINHLLKVRREKLAELQQNGRDPFQITKFDQTHHSLEVKGLYEAHETELLKDRQEPNVEGMDEEQAKEALKKDYEERRNIMDASPIHVAIAGRMMFKRVMGKASFCNIQDLQGSIQVYVARDAIGTESYADFKKSDIGDIFGVEGFAFRTRTGEISIHAEKVTLLSKSLQILPEKFHGLTDVDTRYRQRYVDLIMNTESKDTFIKRSKILSAIRKYLSGEGFMEVETPMLVQNAGGAAARPFETHFNALNEDLKLRISLELYLKRLIVGGLEKVYEIGRVFRNEGLDTRHNPEFTLMELYQAFTDYHGMMDLTENLYRFVAQEVLRTTQIVYKGIPMDLGKPFERITMVDAVKKYAGVDWNEVETLEQARELAKEHHIEFEERHKKGDILNLFFEEFVEEHLLQPTFVMDHPVEISPLTKKKPENPEYVERFEFFMNGWEMANAYSELNDPIDQRERFKAQEELLAQGDDEANTTDEDFMNALEIGMPPTGGIGFGIDRMCMLLTGAEAIRDVLLFPTMKSLDK
;
A
#
# COMPACT_ATOMS: atom_id res chain seq x y z
N MET A 1 -38.49 -2.14 17.20
CA MET A 1 -38.85 -3.58 17.18
C MET A 1 -37.94 -4.39 16.28
N ALA A 2 -37.74 -4.11 15.00
CA ALA A 2 -36.86 -4.90 14.12
C ALA A 2 -35.39 -4.93 14.59
N GLN A 3 -34.79 -3.81 14.97
CA GLN A 3 -33.43 -3.75 15.51
C GLN A 3 -33.25 -4.52 16.83
N GLN A 4 -34.19 -4.42 17.76
CA GLN A 4 -34.13 -5.18 19.02
C GLN A 4 -34.25 -6.69 18.81
N THR A 5 -35.03 -7.13 17.83
CA THR A 5 -35.14 -8.55 17.46
C THR A 5 -33.83 -9.03 16.86
N GLN A 6 -33.20 -8.25 15.98
CA GLN A 6 -31.92 -8.58 15.33
C GLN A 6 -30.76 -8.65 16.34
N GLU A 7 -30.68 -7.75 17.32
CA GLU A 7 -29.72 -7.81 18.42
C GLU A 7 -29.90 -9.04 19.32
N GLN A 8 -31.14 -9.40 19.62
CA GLN A 8 -31.44 -10.60 20.40
C GLN A 8 -31.06 -11.89 19.66
N ASP A 9 -31.28 -11.96 18.35
CA ASP A 9 -30.89 -13.09 17.51
C ASP A 9 -29.35 -13.21 17.40
N ILE A 10 -28.64 -12.10 17.25
CA ILE A 10 -27.17 -12.08 17.25
C ILE A 10 -26.63 -12.57 18.60
N ASN A 11 -27.12 -12.06 19.72
CA ASN A 11 -26.69 -12.48 21.05
C ASN A 11 -26.94 -13.97 21.29
N HIS A 12 -28.06 -14.50 20.80
CA HIS A 12 -28.35 -15.93 20.86
C HIS A 12 -27.31 -16.76 20.05
N LEU A 13 -27.00 -16.34 18.82
CA LEU A 13 -26.00 -17.03 17.99
C LEU A 13 -24.60 -17.00 18.61
N LEU A 14 -24.19 -15.86 19.19
CA LEU A 14 -22.92 -15.75 19.91
C LEU A 14 -22.85 -16.68 21.12
N LYS A 15 -23.95 -16.83 21.84
CA LYS A 15 -24.08 -17.77 22.96
C LYS A 15 -23.93 -19.21 22.49
N VAL A 16 -24.65 -19.60 21.44
CA VAL A 16 -24.57 -20.96 20.85
C VAL A 16 -23.15 -21.30 20.42
N ARG A 17 -22.41 -20.36 19.83
CA ARG A 17 -21.00 -20.60 19.44
C ARG A 17 -20.10 -20.88 20.64
N ARG A 18 -20.31 -20.18 21.78
CA ARG A 18 -19.59 -20.41 23.04
C ARG A 18 -19.95 -21.75 23.67
N GLU A 19 -21.21 -22.14 23.61
CA GLU A 19 -21.69 -23.45 24.09
C GLU A 19 -21.06 -24.59 23.29
N LYS A 20 -20.97 -24.47 21.96
CA LYS A 20 -20.28 -25.45 21.10
C LYS A 20 -18.78 -25.56 21.44
N LEU A 21 -18.12 -24.44 21.71
CA LEU A 21 -16.72 -24.46 22.15
C LEU A 21 -16.58 -25.18 23.50
N ALA A 22 -17.44 -24.87 24.48
CA ALA A 22 -17.42 -25.50 25.78
C ALA A 22 -17.65 -27.03 25.68
N GLU A 23 -18.55 -27.49 24.79
CA GLU A 23 -18.77 -28.91 24.49
C GLU A 23 -17.49 -29.58 23.95
N LEU A 24 -16.78 -28.93 23.01
CA LEU A 24 -15.51 -29.42 22.47
C LEU A 24 -14.43 -29.51 23.56
N GLN A 25 -14.32 -28.49 24.40
CA GLN A 25 -13.35 -28.46 25.52
C GLN A 25 -13.62 -29.55 26.53
N GLN A 26 -14.86 -29.76 26.94
CA GLN A 26 -15.27 -30.83 27.88
C GLN A 26 -14.97 -32.23 27.34
N ASN A 27 -15.03 -32.41 26.02
CA ASN A 27 -14.76 -33.66 25.34
C ASN A 27 -13.28 -33.84 24.97
N GLY A 28 -12.35 -33.01 25.48
CA GLY A 28 -10.92 -33.07 25.20
C GLY A 28 -10.53 -32.72 23.75
N ARG A 29 -11.37 -31.98 23.02
CA ARG A 29 -11.17 -31.58 21.63
C ARG A 29 -11.09 -30.06 21.49
N ASP A 30 -10.45 -29.42 22.46
CA ASP A 30 -10.27 -27.96 22.46
C ASP A 30 -9.38 -27.52 21.30
N PRO A 31 -9.90 -26.77 20.32
CA PRO A 31 -9.10 -26.33 19.19
C PRO A 31 -7.96 -25.38 19.60
N PHE A 32 -8.10 -24.68 20.71
CA PHE A 32 -7.09 -23.73 21.19
C PHE A 32 -5.88 -24.39 21.87
N GLN A 33 -5.90 -25.72 22.05
CA GLN A 33 -4.73 -26.50 22.47
C GLN A 33 -3.84 -26.91 21.30
N ILE A 34 -4.31 -26.72 20.05
CA ILE A 34 -3.53 -27.04 18.86
C ILE A 34 -2.57 -25.87 18.58
N THR A 35 -1.27 -26.16 18.65
CA THR A 35 -0.21 -25.14 18.48
C THR A 35 0.41 -25.14 17.10
N LYS A 36 0.22 -26.20 16.30
CA LYS A 36 0.82 -26.34 14.97
C LYS A 36 -0.08 -27.18 14.05
N PHE A 37 -0.08 -26.81 12.76
CA PHE A 37 -0.60 -27.62 11.67
C PHE A 37 0.41 -27.58 10.51
N ASP A 38 0.76 -28.73 9.97
CA ASP A 38 1.76 -28.85 8.91
C ASP A 38 1.10 -28.64 7.53
N GLN A 39 0.84 -27.37 7.20
CA GLN A 39 0.32 -26.98 5.90
C GLN A 39 1.40 -27.19 4.82
N THR A 40 1.03 -27.87 3.72
CA THR A 40 1.94 -28.13 2.59
C THR A 40 1.71 -27.18 1.41
N HIS A 41 0.47 -26.78 1.16
CA HIS A 41 0.06 -26.01 -0.01
C HIS A 41 -1.00 -24.97 0.33
N HIS A 42 -1.10 -23.95 -0.51
CA HIS A 42 -2.24 -23.03 -0.54
C HIS A 42 -3.24 -23.40 -1.64
N SER A 43 -4.43 -22.80 -1.56
CA SER A 43 -5.57 -23.10 -2.45
C SER A 43 -5.25 -22.99 -3.94
N LEU A 44 -4.57 -21.95 -4.39
CA LEU A 44 -4.21 -21.77 -5.81
C LEU A 44 -3.07 -22.69 -6.25
N GLU A 45 -2.13 -23.00 -5.36
CA GLU A 45 -1.07 -23.98 -5.62
C GLU A 45 -1.66 -25.36 -5.90
N VAL A 46 -2.62 -25.81 -5.06
CA VAL A 46 -3.33 -27.07 -5.28
C VAL A 46 -4.01 -27.10 -6.64
N LYS A 47 -4.71 -26.02 -7.02
CA LYS A 47 -5.38 -25.93 -8.33
C LYS A 47 -4.39 -26.02 -9.48
N GLY A 48 -3.30 -25.25 -9.43
CA GLY A 48 -2.26 -25.26 -10.46
C GLY A 48 -1.54 -26.61 -10.58
N LEU A 49 -1.21 -27.24 -9.45
CA LEU A 49 -0.60 -28.57 -9.43
C LEU A 49 -1.53 -29.63 -10.01
N TYR A 50 -2.82 -29.57 -9.68
CA TYR A 50 -3.79 -30.52 -10.21
C TYR A 50 -3.95 -30.36 -11.73
N GLU A 51 -4.08 -29.13 -12.24
CA GLU A 51 -4.19 -28.84 -13.67
C GLU A 51 -2.97 -29.31 -14.46
N ALA A 52 -1.76 -29.05 -13.95
CA ALA A 52 -0.54 -29.51 -14.58
C ALA A 52 -0.45 -31.06 -14.60
N HIS A 53 -0.78 -31.71 -13.48
CA HIS A 53 -0.78 -33.16 -13.37
C HIS A 53 -1.83 -33.83 -14.26
N GLU A 54 -3.05 -33.28 -14.28
CA GLU A 54 -4.13 -33.73 -15.16
C GLU A 54 -3.74 -33.61 -16.64
N THR A 55 -3.13 -32.49 -17.02
CA THR A 55 -2.65 -32.25 -18.39
C THR A 55 -1.60 -33.31 -18.79
N GLU A 56 -0.66 -33.61 -17.92
CA GLU A 56 0.39 -34.61 -18.20
C GLU A 56 -0.17 -36.03 -18.30
N LEU A 57 -1.05 -36.43 -17.37
CA LEU A 57 -1.63 -37.79 -17.36
C LEU A 57 -2.62 -38.03 -18.50
N LEU A 58 -3.29 -37.01 -18.96
CA LEU A 58 -4.33 -37.11 -20.00
C LEU A 58 -3.85 -36.67 -21.41
N LYS A 59 -2.56 -36.34 -21.59
CA LYS A 59 -2.01 -35.79 -22.84
C LYS A 59 -2.26 -36.63 -24.07
N ASP A 60 -2.25 -37.95 -23.93
CA ASP A 60 -2.45 -38.91 -25.06
C ASP A 60 -3.92 -39.38 -25.19
N ARG A 61 -4.82 -38.84 -24.38
CA ARG A 61 -6.23 -39.25 -24.34
C ARG A 61 -7.06 -38.42 -25.30
N GLN A 62 -7.94 -39.08 -26.05
CA GLN A 62 -8.93 -38.40 -26.88
C GLN A 62 -10.20 -38.13 -26.09
N GLU A 63 -10.71 -36.92 -26.19
CA GLU A 63 -12.01 -36.56 -25.61
C GLU A 63 -13.14 -37.27 -26.38
N PRO A 64 -14.26 -37.62 -25.71
CA PRO A 64 -15.37 -38.24 -26.37
C PRO A 64 -16.00 -37.28 -27.38
N ASN A 65 -16.12 -37.72 -28.63
CA ASN A 65 -16.88 -36.98 -29.63
C ASN A 65 -18.36 -37.25 -29.41
N VAL A 66 -19.10 -36.25 -28.95
CA VAL A 66 -20.55 -36.32 -28.69
C VAL A 66 -21.37 -35.68 -29.83
N GLU A 67 -20.72 -35.25 -30.89
CA GLU A 67 -21.37 -34.61 -32.06
C GLU A 67 -22.24 -35.62 -32.80
N GLY A 68 -23.54 -35.34 -32.95
CA GLY A 68 -24.51 -36.25 -33.58
C GLY A 68 -25.15 -37.31 -32.67
N MET A 69 -24.80 -37.36 -31.36
CA MET A 69 -25.45 -38.22 -30.37
C MET A 69 -26.76 -37.60 -29.88
N ASP A 70 -27.72 -38.43 -29.49
CA ASP A 70 -28.88 -37.94 -28.73
C ASP A 70 -28.47 -37.55 -27.29
N GLU A 71 -29.38 -36.87 -26.57
CA GLU A 71 -29.08 -36.30 -25.24
C GLU A 71 -28.72 -37.39 -24.21
N GLU A 72 -29.30 -38.58 -24.31
CA GLU A 72 -29.06 -39.68 -23.37
C GLU A 72 -27.73 -40.36 -23.66
N GLN A 73 -27.40 -40.59 -24.91
CA GLN A 73 -26.11 -41.15 -25.37
C GLN A 73 -24.96 -40.19 -25.04
N ALA A 74 -25.14 -38.88 -25.27
CA ALA A 74 -24.14 -37.87 -24.93
C ALA A 74 -23.88 -37.82 -23.41
N LYS A 75 -24.92 -37.88 -22.57
CA LYS A 75 -24.79 -37.94 -21.10
C LYS A 75 -24.06 -39.19 -20.64
N GLU A 76 -24.32 -40.33 -21.26
CA GLU A 76 -23.67 -41.58 -20.89
C GLU A 76 -22.18 -41.59 -21.30
N ALA A 77 -21.87 -41.08 -22.49
CA ALA A 77 -20.51 -40.92 -22.97
C ALA A 77 -19.68 -39.98 -22.06
N LEU A 78 -20.23 -38.84 -21.71
CA LEU A 78 -19.58 -37.88 -20.78
C LEU A 78 -19.42 -38.45 -19.35
N LYS A 79 -20.37 -39.25 -18.88
CA LYS A 79 -20.28 -39.93 -17.60
C LYS A 79 -19.15 -40.95 -17.59
N LYS A 80 -19.05 -41.76 -18.66
CA LYS A 80 -17.98 -42.75 -18.83
C LYS A 80 -16.61 -42.07 -18.91
N ASP A 81 -16.51 -40.98 -19.67
CA ASP A 81 -15.33 -40.15 -19.77
C ASP A 81 -14.88 -39.64 -18.41
N TYR A 82 -15.80 -39.08 -17.62
CA TYR A 82 -15.50 -38.61 -16.26
C TYR A 82 -14.99 -39.73 -15.34
N GLU A 83 -15.61 -40.91 -15.40
CA GLU A 83 -15.21 -42.07 -14.60
C GLU A 83 -13.80 -42.57 -14.99
N GLU A 84 -13.49 -42.61 -16.28
CA GLU A 84 -12.17 -42.98 -16.79
C GLU A 84 -11.09 -41.96 -16.39
N ARG A 85 -11.34 -40.67 -16.59
CA ARG A 85 -10.44 -39.58 -16.15
C ARG A 85 -10.18 -39.66 -14.65
N ARG A 86 -11.23 -39.85 -13.87
CA ARG A 86 -11.13 -40.00 -12.44
C ARG A 86 -10.27 -41.18 -12.05
N ASN A 87 -10.47 -42.36 -12.66
CA ASN A 87 -9.66 -43.55 -12.36
C ASN A 87 -8.17 -43.35 -12.66
N ILE A 88 -7.84 -42.63 -13.73
CA ILE A 88 -6.45 -42.25 -14.06
C ILE A 88 -5.86 -41.35 -12.97
N MET A 89 -6.60 -40.32 -12.56
CA MET A 89 -6.15 -39.38 -11.53
C MET A 89 -6.07 -40.03 -10.13
N ASP A 90 -7.03 -40.90 -9.79
CA ASP A 90 -7.07 -41.65 -8.51
C ASP A 90 -5.91 -42.65 -8.40
N ALA A 91 -5.32 -43.10 -9.52
CA ALA A 91 -4.13 -43.94 -9.54
C ALA A 91 -2.83 -43.19 -9.18
N SER A 92 -2.82 -41.86 -9.26
CA SER A 92 -1.68 -41.00 -8.88
C SER A 92 -2.17 -39.77 -8.15
N PRO A 93 -2.73 -39.88 -6.93
CA PRO A 93 -3.36 -38.81 -6.20
C PRO A 93 -2.33 -37.77 -5.72
N ILE A 94 -2.70 -36.49 -5.78
CA ILE A 94 -1.93 -35.38 -5.20
C ILE A 94 -2.41 -35.17 -3.78
N HIS A 95 -1.66 -35.69 -2.80
CA HIS A 95 -1.95 -35.47 -1.39
C HIS A 95 -1.51 -34.07 -0.94
N VAL A 96 -2.37 -33.40 -0.22
CA VAL A 96 -2.18 -32.02 0.24
C VAL A 96 -2.69 -31.83 1.66
N ALA A 97 -2.08 -30.89 2.37
CA ALA A 97 -2.58 -30.36 3.62
C ALA A 97 -2.74 -28.84 3.46
N ILE A 98 -3.96 -28.35 3.61
CA ILE A 98 -4.29 -26.92 3.54
C ILE A 98 -4.87 -26.44 4.85
N ALA A 99 -4.70 -25.17 5.16
CA ALA A 99 -5.35 -24.52 6.29
C ALA A 99 -5.98 -23.19 5.88
N GLY A 100 -7.13 -22.88 6.47
CA GLY A 100 -7.81 -21.63 6.17
C GLY A 100 -9.16 -21.50 6.85
N ARG A 101 -9.84 -20.39 6.55
CA ARG A 101 -11.14 -20.05 7.10
C ARG A 101 -12.27 -20.63 6.27
N MET A 102 -13.20 -21.31 6.93
CA MET A 102 -14.42 -21.82 6.27
C MET A 102 -15.39 -20.68 6.00
N MET A 103 -15.59 -20.36 4.72
CA MET A 103 -16.45 -19.25 4.26
C MET A 103 -17.81 -19.70 3.74
N PHE A 104 -17.96 -20.99 3.50
CA PHE A 104 -19.22 -21.60 3.04
C PHE A 104 -19.28 -23.05 3.49
N LYS A 105 -20.48 -23.53 3.81
CA LYS A 105 -20.73 -24.93 4.14
C LYS A 105 -22.13 -25.36 3.67
N ARG A 106 -22.19 -26.51 3.02
CA ARG A 106 -23.43 -27.15 2.61
C ARG A 106 -23.41 -28.63 3.03
N VAL A 107 -24.33 -29.00 3.92
CA VAL A 107 -24.48 -30.37 4.44
C VAL A 107 -25.50 -31.13 3.60
N MET A 108 -25.13 -32.33 3.13
CA MET A 108 -25.99 -33.20 2.31
C MET A 108 -25.97 -34.62 2.90
N GLY A 109 -26.61 -34.81 4.05
CA GLY A 109 -26.72 -36.10 4.71
C GLY A 109 -25.36 -36.64 5.23
N LYS A 110 -24.76 -37.61 4.52
CA LYS A 110 -23.49 -38.27 4.86
C LYS A 110 -22.27 -37.56 4.27
N ALA A 111 -22.46 -36.52 3.47
CA ALA A 111 -21.40 -35.73 2.88
C ALA A 111 -21.67 -34.24 3.00
N SER A 112 -20.65 -33.45 2.91
CA SER A 112 -20.73 -31.99 2.94
C SER A 112 -19.74 -31.38 1.95
N PHE A 113 -20.05 -30.22 1.44
CA PHE A 113 -19.09 -29.34 0.79
C PHE A 113 -18.86 -28.10 1.65
N CYS A 114 -17.63 -27.65 1.71
CA CYS A 114 -17.29 -26.36 2.27
C CYS A 114 -16.22 -25.67 1.40
N ASN A 115 -16.10 -24.36 1.55
CA ASN A 115 -15.01 -23.60 0.93
C ASN A 115 -14.08 -23.10 2.02
N ILE A 116 -12.79 -23.41 1.86
CA ILE A 116 -11.71 -22.94 2.74
C ILE A 116 -10.99 -21.81 2.02
N GLN A 117 -10.92 -20.66 2.66
CA GLN A 117 -10.24 -19.46 2.18
C GLN A 117 -8.90 -19.30 2.91
N ASP A 118 -7.82 -19.12 2.14
CA ASP A 118 -6.47 -18.90 2.64
C ASP A 118 -5.87 -17.58 2.14
N LEU A 119 -4.55 -17.44 2.17
CA LEU A 119 -3.83 -16.27 1.67
C LEU A 119 -4.03 -16.05 0.17
N GLN A 120 -3.98 -17.12 -0.61
CA GLN A 120 -3.98 -17.04 -2.08
C GLN A 120 -5.39 -17.01 -2.67
N GLY A 121 -6.38 -17.59 -1.99
CA GLY A 121 -7.73 -17.65 -2.53
C GLY A 121 -8.66 -18.58 -1.76
N SER A 122 -9.43 -19.38 -2.50
CA SER A 122 -10.39 -20.32 -1.93
C SER A 122 -10.44 -21.63 -2.73
N ILE A 123 -10.59 -22.74 -2.02
CA ILE A 123 -10.77 -24.06 -2.61
C ILE A 123 -11.95 -24.78 -1.98
N GLN A 124 -12.68 -25.53 -2.78
CA GLN A 124 -13.76 -26.39 -2.32
C GLN A 124 -13.18 -27.62 -1.65
N VAL A 125 -13.79 -28.05 -0.56
CA VAL A 125 -13.46 -29.29 0.15
C VAL A 125 -14.70 -30.16 0.24
N TYR A 126 -14.58 -31.41 -0.19
CA TYR A 126 -15.57 -32.48 0.00
C TYR A 126 -15.26 -33.26 1.25
N VAL A 127 -16.19 -33.28 2.17
CA VAL A 127 -16.06 -33.95 3.50
C VAL A 127 -17.09 -35.06 3.59
N ALA A 128 -16.65 -36.31 3.49
CA ALA A 128 -17.52 -37.48 3.58
C ALA A 128 -17.38 -38.16 4.96
N ARG A 129 -18.52 -38.51 5.56
CA ARG A 129 -18.54 -39.21 6.86
C ARG A 129 -17.71 -40.52 6.83
N ASP A 130 -17.80 -41.23 5.72
CA ASP A 130 -17.16 -42.55 5.59
C ASP A 130 -15.64 -42.40 5.39
N ALA A 131 -15.14 -41.23 4.99
CA ALA A 131 -13.70 -40.94 4.88
C ALA A 131 -13.09 -40.44 6.21
N ILE A 132 -13.74 -39.47 6.88
CA ILE A 132 -13.19 -38.86 8.09
C ILE A 132 -13.68 -39.46 9.41
N GLY A 133 -14.60 -40.42 9.33
CA GLY A 133 -15.22 -41.06 10.50
C GLY A 133 -16.48 -40.34 11.01
N THR A 134 -17.31 -41.12 11.71
CA THR A 134 -18.65 -40.63 12.15
C THR A 134 -18.55 -39.51 13.18
N GLU A 135 -17.63 -39.58 14.11
CA GLU A 135 -17.46 -38.59 15.19
C GLU A 135 -16.92 -37.26 14.61
N SER A 136 -15.82 -37.32 13.86
CA SER A 136 -15.24 -36.14 13.21
C SER A 136 -16.22 -35.46 12.27
N TYR A 137 -17.05 -36.23 11.56
CA TYR A 137 -18.10 -35.70 10.70
C TYR A 137 -19.23 -35.05 11.50
N ALA A 138 -19.60 -35.58 12.66
CA ALA A 138 -20.59 -34.97 13.54
C ALA A 138 -20.11 -33.59 14.07
N ASP A 139 -18.84 -33.47 14.45
CA ASP A 139 -18.24 -32.21 14.85
C ASP A 139 -18.13 -31.23 13.69
N PHE A 140 -17.71 -31.68 12.52
CA PHE A 140 -17.68 -30.84 11.33
C PHE A 140 -19.06 -30.30 11.00
N LYS A 141 -20.11 -31.07 11.13
CA LYS A 141 -21.50 -30.59 10.91
C LYS A 141 -21.91 -29.50 11.88
N LYS A 142 -21.46 -29.56 13.15
CA LYS A 142 -21.73 -28.54 14.18
C LYS A 142 -20.89 -27.29 14.02
N SER A 143 -19.82 -27.29 13.23
CA SER A 143 -18.96 -26.13 13.02
C SER A 143 -19.69 -24.95 12.39
N ASP A 144 -19.14 -23.75 12.52
CA ASP A 144 -19.77 -22.52 12.06
C ASP A 144 -18.93 -21.85 10.95
N ILE A 145 -19.59 -21.07 10.09
CA ILE A 145 -18.91 -20.18 9.15
C ILE A 145 -18.00 -19.24 9.93
N GLY A 146 -16.76 -19.08 9.45
CA GLY A 146 -15.72 -18.34 10.12
C GLY A 146 -14.72 -19.20 10.91
N ASP A 147 -15.04 -20.47 11.23
CA ASP A 147 -14.12 -21.39 11.86
C ASP A 147 -12.89 -21.63 10.96
N ILE A 148 -11.72 -21.84 11.56
CA ILE A 148 -10.47 -22.13 10.84
C ILE A 148 -10.20 -23.64 10.91
N PHE A 149 -9.99 -24.24 9.74
CA PHE A 149 -9.75 -25.67 9.59
C PHE A 149 -8.40 -25.96 8.95
N GLY A 150 -7.77 -27.03 9.41
CA GLY A 150 -6.78 -27.79 8.67
C GLY A 150 -7.45 -28.98 7.98
N VAL A 151 -7.15 -29.20 6.73
CA VAL A 151 -7.69 -30.28 5.89
C VAL A 151 -6.54 -31.04 5.26
N GLU A 152 -6.47 -32.33 5.53
CA GLU A 152 -5.55 -33.26 4.91
C GLU A 152 -6.35 -34.16 3.96
N GLY A 153 -5.88 -34.42 2.75
CA GLY A 153 -6.55 -35.24 1.76
C GLY A 153 -5.90 -35.12 0.38
N PHE A 154 -6.64 -35.42 -0.67
CA PHE A 154 -6.12 -35.39 -2.03
C PHE A 154 -6.98 -34.51 -2.95
N ALA A 155 -6.32 -33.91 -3.93
CA ALA A 155 -6.99 -33.08 -4.94
C ALA A 155 -7.75 -33.94 -5.95
N PHE A 156 -8.95 -33.51 -6.34
CA PHE A 156 -9.76 -34.15 -7.36
C PHE A 156 -10.63 -33.13 -8.10
N ARG A 157 -11.14 -33.52 -9.27
CA ARG A 157 -12.11 -32.71 -10.02
C ARG A 157 -13.53 -33.26 -9.81
N THR A 158 -14.45 -32.40 -9.41
CA THR A 158 -15.88 -32.75 -9.28
C THR A 158 -16.52 -32.97 -10.66
N ARG A 159 -17.72 -33.57 -10.69
CA ARG A 159 -18.49 -33.75 -11.94
C ARG A 159 -18.85 -32.42 -12.62
N THR A 160 -18.91 -31.33 -11.88
CA THR A 160 -19.18 -29.98 -12.39
C THR A 160 -17.91 -29.24 -12.83
N GLY A 161 -16.73 -29.91 -12.78
CA GLY A 161 -15.46 -29.35 -13.23
C GLY A 161 -14.65 -28.61 -12.16
N GLU A 162 -15.16 -28.43 -10.94
CA GLU A 162 -14.45 -27.70 -9.87
C GLU A 162 -13.33 -28.56 -9.26
N ILE A 163 -12.11 -28.02 -9.22
CA ILE A 163 -10.98 -28.64 -8.51
C ILE A 163 -11.20 -28.48 -7.01
N SER A 164 -11.20 -29.59 -6.31
CA SER A 164 -11.59 -29.70 -4.91
C SER A 164 -10.64 -30.63 -4.16
N ILE A 165 -10.68 -30.60 -2.83
CA ILE A 165 -9.97 -31.56 -1.99
C ILE A 165 -10.96 -32.57 -1.42
N HIS A 166 -10.69 -33.87 -1.61
CA HIS A 166 -11.37 -34.94 -0.89
C HIS A 166 -10.70 -35.08 0.47
N ALA A 167 -11.39 -34.67 1.52
CA ALA A 167 -10.82 -34.70 2.87
C ALA A 167 -10.74 -36.12 3.40
N GLU A 168 -9.56 -36.53 3.87
CA GLU A 168 -9.26 -37.73 4.64
C GLU A 168 -9.22 -37.43 6.14
N LYS A 169 -8.85 -36.18 6.49
CA LYS A 169 -8.88 -35.70 7.86
C LYS A 169 -9.23 -34.20 7.87
N VAL A 170 -10.03 -33.80 8.85
CA VAL A 170 -10.36 -32.40 9.13
C VAL A 170 -10.08 -32.09 10.59
N THR A 171 -9.40 -30.98 10.84
CA THR A 171 -9.00 -30.54 12.18
C THR A 171 -9.50 -29.13 12.40
N LEU A 172 -10.31 -28.89 13.41
CA LEU A 172 -10.71 -27.54 13.81
C LEU A 172 -9.52 -26.88 14.51
N LEU A 173 -8.89 -25.89 13.87
CA LEU A 173 -7.70 -25.19 14.38
C LEU A 173 -8.05 -23.99 15.25
N SER A 174 -9.20 -23.35 14.96
CA SER A 174 -9.69 -22.21 15.75
C SER A 174 -11.19 -22.04 15.58
N LYS A 175 -11.89 -21.83 16.71
CA LYS A 175 -13.33 -21.57 16.74
C LYS A 175 -13.61 -20.08 16.60
N SER A 176 -14.39 -19.71 15.60
CA SER A 176 -14.90 -18.34 15.45
C SER A 176 -16.05 -18.11 16.43
N LEU A 177 -15.88 -17.18 17.37
CA LEU A 177 -16.88 -16.83 18.36
C LEU A 177 -17.72 -15.61 17.96
N GLN A 178 -17.31 -14.90 16.89
CA GLN A 178 -18.05 -13.80 16.29
C GLN A 178 -18.67 -14.24 14.96
N ILE A 179 -19.72 -13.53 14.56
CA ILE A 179 -20.40 -13.74 13.28
C ILE A 179 -19.74 -12.84 12.24
N LEU A 180 -19.36 -13.40 11.10
CA LEU A 180 -18.90 -12.62 9.97
C LEU A 180 -20.09 -11.92 9.29
N PRO A 181 -19.91 -10.74 8.69
CA PRO A 181 -20.93 -10.10 7.86
C PRO A 181 -21.42 -11.05 6.75
N GLU A 182 -22.62 -10.81 6.24
CA GLU A 182 -23.18 -11.62 5.17
C GLU A 182 -22.35 -11.51 3.89
N LYS A 183 -22.03 -12.65 3.28
CA LYS A 183 -21.11 -12.76 2.14
C LYS A 183 -21.58 -12.00 0.89
N PHE A 184 -22.90 -11.86 0.69
CA PHE A 184 -23.45 -11.31 -0.57
C PHE A 184 -23.26 -9.79 -0.70
N HIS A 185 -23.06 -9.07 0.38
CA HIS A 185 -22.86 -7.62 0.36
C HIS A 185 -21.46 -7.20 0.80
N GLY A 186 -20.62 -8.15 1.29
CA GLY A 186 -19.33 -7.85 1.87
C GLY A 186 -19.45 -6.92 3.09
N LEU A 187 -18.35 -6.33 3.48
CA LEU A 187 -18.33 -5.22 4.43
C LEU A 187 -18.34 -3.91 3.61
N THR A 188 -19.53 -3.35 3.37
CA THR A 188 -19.72 -2.16 2.51
C THR A 188 -19.51 -0.85 3.24
N ASP A 189 -19.76 -0.81 4.55
CA ASP A 189 -19.54 0.37 5.36
C ASP A 189 -18.05 0.70 5.48
N VAL A 190 -17.64 1.82 4.88
CA VAL A 190 -16.24 2.24 4.75
C VAL A 190 -15.59 2.50 6.10
N ASP A 191 -16.33 3.11 7.06
CA ASP A 191 -15.79 3.39 8.40
C ASP A 191 -15.51 2.09 9.15
N THR A 192 -16.40 1.13 9.09
CA THR A 192 -16.21 -0.21 9.68
C THR A 192 -15.07 -0.96 9.01
N ARG A 193 -14.86 -0.85 7.67
CA ARG A 193 -13.72 -1.44 6.96
C ARG A 193 -12.39 -0.96 7.52
N TYR A 194 -12.27 0.32 7.80
CA TYR A 194 -11.04 0.89 8.36
C TYR A 194 -10.83 0.52 9.83
N ARG A 195 -11.89 0.51 10.64
CA ARG A 195 -11.82 0.18 12.08
C ARG A 195 -11.66 -1.31 12.34
N GLN A 196 -12.28 -2.17 11.52
CA GLN A 196 -12.20 -3.62 11.60
C GLN A 196 -11.50 -4.22 10.38
N ARG A 197 -10.29 -3.73 10.10
CA ARG A 197 -9.50 -4.15 8.94
C ARG A 197 -9.34 -5.67 8.83
N TYR A 198 -9.25 -6.37 9.95
CA TYR A 198 -9.19 -7.83 9.98
C TYR A 198 -10.47 -8.49 9.44
N VAL A 199 -11.64 -7.87 9.60
CA VAL A 199 -12.89 -8.33 8.96
C VAL A 199 -12.90 -7.96 7.47
N ASP A 200 -12.49 -6.74 7.12
CA ASP A 200 -12.37 -6.27 5.75
C ASP A 200 -11.47 -7.22 4.92
N LEU A 201 -10.30 -7.61 5.45
CA LEU A 201 -9.38 -8.56 4.80
C LEU A 201 -9.96 -9.98 4.63
N ILE A 202 -10.93 -10.38 5.46
CA ILE A 202 -11.64 -11.66 5.32
C ILE A 202 -12.72 -11.57 4.23
N MET A 203 -13.47 -10.46 4.21
CA MET A 203 -14.68 -10.33 3.40
C MET A 203 -14.42 -9.75 2.02
N ASN A 204 -13.47 -8.81 1.90
CA ASN A 204 -13.17 -8.07 0.68
C ASN A 204 -11.79 -8.49 0.12
N THR A 205 -11.81 -9.31 -0.92
CA THR A 205 -10.57 -9.79 -1.56
C THR A 205 -9.76 -8.68 -2.18
N GLU A 206 -10.39 -7.61 -2.63
CA GLU A 206 -9.76 -6.41 -3.20
C GLU A 206 -8.87 -5.71 -2.18
N SER A 207 -9.35 -5.55 -0.93
CA SER A 207 -8.55 -4.99 0.16
C SER A 207 -7.30 -5.82 0.42
N LYS A 208 -7.44 -7.16 0.45
CA LYS A 208 -6.30 -8.07 0.62
C LYS A 208 -5.28 -7.91 -0.52
N ASP A 209 -5.75 -7.86 -1.76
CA ASP A 209 -4.91 -7.68 -2.95
C ASP A 209 -4.12 -6.35 -2.91
N THR A 210 -4.77 -5.26 -2.49
CA THR A 210 -4.13 -3.96 -2.29
C THR A 210 -2.94 -4.05 -1.35
N PHE A 211 -3.08 -4.72 -0.19
CA PHE A 211 -1.97 -4.84 0.78
C PHE A 211 -0.88 -5.82 0.33
N ILE A 212 -1.24 -6.86 -0.42
CA ILE A 212 -0.25 -7.74 -1.07
C ILE A 212 0.56 -6.95 -2.10
N LYS A 213 -0.10 -6.15 -2.95
CA LYS A 213 0.56 -5.27 -3.93
C LYS A 213 1.44 -4.23 -3.24
N ARG A 214 0.96 -3.58 -2.16
CA ARG A 214 1.78 -2.66 -1.36
C ARG A 214 3.08 -3.31 -0.88
N SER A 215 3.00 -4.52 -0.34
CA SER A 215 4.19 -5.26 0.10
C SER A 215 5.15 -5.55 -1.06
N LYS A 216 4.61 -5.93 -2.23
CA LYS A 216 5.40 -6.15 -3.45
C LYS A 216 6.03 -4.86 -3.98
N ILE A 217 5.34 -3.71 -3.90
CA ILE A 217 5.86 -2.39 -4.28
C ILE A 217 7.10 -2.07 -3.43
N LEU A 218 7.00 -2.17 -2.10
CA LEU A 218 8.14 -1.94 -1.20
C LEU A 218 9.32 -2.88 -1.49
N SER A 219 9.05 -4.16 -1.76
CA SER A 219 10.08 -5.13 -2.13
C SER A 219 10.73 -4.79 -3.47
N ALA A 220 9.96 -4.32 -4.45
CA ALA A 220 10.47 -3.91 -5.77
C ALA A 220 11.34 -2.64 -5.66
N ILE A 221 10.93 -1.66 -4.85
CA ILE A 221 11.73 -0.45 -4.57
C ILE A 221 13.10 -0.85 -3.99
N ARG A 222 13.12 -1.69 -2.94
CA ARG A 222 14.36 -2.18 -2.33
C ARG A 222 15.24 -2.92 -3.32
N LYS A 223 14.64 -3.79 -4.15
CA LYS A 223 15.36 -4.52 -5.20
C LYS A 223 16.02 -3.58 -6.21
N TYR A 224 15.29 -2.55 -6.65
CA TYR A 224 15.81 -1.54 -7.57
C TYR A 224 16.98 -0.76 -6.95
N LEU A 225 16.77 -0.16 -5.78
CA LEU A 225 17.76 0.68 -5.12
C LEU A 225 19.03 -0.09 -4.73
N SER A 226 18.87 -1.33 -4.24
CA SER A 226 20.03 -2.20 -3.97
C SER A 226 20.80 -2.54 -5.26
N GLY A 227 20.10 -2.72 -6.39
CA GLY A 227 20.71 -2.90 -7.71
C GLY A 227 21.50 -1.69 -8.20
N GLU A 228 21.06 -0.49 -7.84
CA GLU A 228 21.73 0.79 -8.12
C GLU A 228 22.86 1.11 -7.12
N GLY A 229 23.10 0.26 -6.13
CA GLY A 229 24.17 0.41 -5.13
C GLY A 229 23.81 1.31 -3.94
N PHE A 230 22.53 1.59 -3.71
CA PHE A 230 22.09 2.31 -2.52
C PHE A 230 22.11 1.42 -1.28
N MET A 231 22.52 1.98 -0.15
CA MET A 231 22.47 1.37 1.17
C MET A 231 21.18 1.79 1.90
N GLU A 232 20.36 0.82 2.33
CA GLU A 232 19.24 1.10 3.24
C GLU A 232 19.77 1.36 4.65
N VAL A 233 19.33 2.45 5.26
CA VAL A 233 19.74 2.87 6.60
C VAL A 233 18.53 3.18 7.46
N GLU A 234 18.74 3.27 8.78
CA GLU A 234 17.71 3.69 9.73
C GLU A 234 18.24 4.88 10.54
N THR A 235 17.42 5.91 10.69
CA THR A 235 17.73 7.12 11.45
C THR A 235 16.68 7.33 12.56
N PRO A 236 16.95 8.19 13.57
CA PRO A 236 16.05 8.35 14.71
C PRO A 236 14.66 8.85 14.34
N MET A 237 13.61 8.24 14.92
CA MET A 237 12.23 8.77 14.86
C MET A 237 11.98 9.86 15.93
N LEU A 238 12.66 9.75 17.08
CA LEU A 238 12.64 10.77 18.13
C LEU A 238 13.83 11.70 17.94
N VAL A 239 13.57 12.98 17.72
CA VAL A 239 14.57 13.98 17.38
C VAL A 239 14.43 15.21 18.29
N GLN A 240 15.50 15.95 18.50
CA GLN A 240 15.46 17.23 19.20
C GLN A 240 14.92 18.33 18.27
N ASN A 241 15.41 18.37 17.03
CA ASN A 241 14.93 19.24 15.96
C ASN A 241 14.21 18.45 14.89
N ALA A 242 12.96 18.82 14.62
CA ALA A 242 12.20 18.32 13.47
C ALA A 242 12.39 19.33 12.33
N GLY A 243 13.16 18.98 11.32
CA GLY A 243 13.47 19.80 10.15
C GLY A 243 13.44 18.97 8.87
N GLY A 244 13.69 19.61 7.72
CA GLY A 244 13.66 18.97 6.39
C GLY A 244 12.30 18.99 5.69
N ALA A 245 11.29 19.60 6.31
CA ALA A 245 9.98 19.84 5.71
C ALA A 245 9.31 21.04 6.38
N ALA A 246 8.33 21.65 5.70
CA ALA A 246 7.41 22.60 6.30
C ALA A 246 6.23 21.80 6.89
N ALA A 247 6.24 21.55 8.19
CA ALA A 247 5.20 20.76 8.85
C ALA A 247 5.27 20.90 10.39
N ARG A 248 4.11 20.82 11.04
CA ARG A 248 4.04 20.83 12.50
C ARG A 248 4.36 19.45 13.08
N PRO A 249 5.37 19.31 14.00
CA PRO A 249 5.70 18.03 14.62
C PRO A 249 4.72 17.64 15.73
N PHE A 250 4.67 16.34 16.06
CA PHE A 250 4.18 15.86 17.36
C PHE A 250 5.27 15.97 18.39
N GLU A 251 4.92 16.37 19.61
CA GLU A 251 5.84 16.52 20.73
C GLU A 251 5.62 15.43 21.77
N THR A 252 6.69 15.01 22.45
CA THR A 252 6.67 14.01 23.51
C THR A 252 7.76 14.28 24.54
N HIS A 253 7.64 13.71 25.74
CA HIS A 253 8.60 13.88 26.82
C HIS A 253 9.37 12.57 27.10
N PHE A 254 10.69 12.64 27.11
CA PHE A 254 11.56 11.53 27.47
C PHE A 254 11.91 11.56 28.98
N ASN A 255 11.19 10.79 29.78
CA ASN A 255 11.26 10.80 31.24
C ASN A 255 12.69 10.54 31.80
N ALA A 256 13.46 9.65 31.16
CA ALA A 256 14.76 9.26 31.70
C ALA A 256 15.80 10.39 31.63
N LEU A 257 15.72 11.25 30.61
CA LEU A 257 16.60 12.43 30.47
C LEU A 257 15.91 13.72 30.90
N ASN A 258 14.60 13.70 31.19
CA ASN A 258 13.76 14.85 31.44
C ASN A 258 13.90 15.92 30.33
N GLU A 259 13.77 15.46 29.09
CA GLU A 259 13.89 16.27 27.86
C GLU A 259 12.65 16.13 26.99
N ASP A 260 12.27 17.22 26.33
CA ASP A 260 11.22 17.21 25.35
C ASP A 260 11.80 16.84 23.97
N LEU A 261 11.18 15.90 23.30
CA LEU A 261 11.54 15.42 21.97
C LEU A 261 10.37 15.61 21.01
N LYS A 262 10.67 15.56 19.72
CA LYS A 262 9.70 15.62 18.64
C LYS A 262 9.72 14.31 17.85
N LEU A 263 8.59 13.95 17.26
CA LEU A 263 8.56 12.93 16.22
C LEU A 263 9.02 13.57 14.90
N ARG A 264 9.89 12.90 14.17
CA ARG A 264 10.45 13.40 12.90
C ARG A 264 9.36 13.68 11.86
N ILE A 265 9.50 14.75 11.10
CA ILE A 265 8.61 15.15 9.99
C ILE A 265 9.20 14.81 8.61
N SER A 266 10.49 14.48 8.54
CA SER A 266 11.31 14.14 7.37
C SER A 266 12.50 13.28 7.79
N LEU A 267 13.20 12.68 6.83
CA LEU A 267 14.40 11.88 7.01
C LEU A 267 15.67 12.67 6.62
N GLU A 268 15.52 13.82 5.97
CA GLU A 268 16.48 14.58 5.21
C GLU A 268 17.78 14.88 5.98
N LEU A 269 17.67 15.59 7.12
CA LEU A 269 18.85 16.13 7.79
C LEU A 269 19.80 15.04 8.31
N TYR A 270 19.26 13.90 8.72
CA TYR A 270 20.08 12.76 9.15
C TYR A 270 20.74 12.05 7.96
N LEU A 271 20.02 11.87 6.85
CA LEU A 271 20.59 11.22 5.66
C LEU A 271 21.70 12.07 5.01
N LYS A 272 21.56 13.40 5.01
CA LYS A 272 22.62 14.31 4.57
C LYS A 272 23.89 14.22 5.45
N ARG A 273 23.75 14.06 6.76
CA ARG A 273 24.90 13.80 7.65
C ARG A 273 25.62 12.51 7.30
N LEU A 274 24.91 11.48 6.83
CA LEU A 274 25.55 10.24 6.35
C LEU A 274 26.33 10.46 5.06
N ILE A 275 25.85 11.32 4.15
CA ILE A 275 26.60 11.76 2.96
C ILE A 275 27.88 12.48 3.36
N VAL A 276 27.83 13.40 4.33
CA VAL A 276 29.03 14.04 4.90
C VAL A 276 29.99 12.99 5.48
N GLY A 277 29.46 11.94 6.09
CA GLY A 277 30.23 10.81 6.62
C GLY A 277 30.82 9.88 5.58
N GLY A 278 30.59 10.13 4.27
CA GLY A 278 31.14 9.35 3.16
C GLY A 278 30.29 8.17 2.69
N LEU A 279 29.06 8.03 3.15
CA LEU A 279 28.11 7.07 2.59
C LEU A 279 27.48 7.68 1.34
N GLU A 280 28.05 7.39 0.16
CA GLU A 280 27.76 8.11 -1.08
C GLU A 280 26.34 7.89 -1.63
N LYS A 281 25.68 6.77 -1.30
CA LYS A 281 24.33 6.44 -1.73
C LYS A 281 23.55 5.81 -0.57
N VAL A 282 22.63 6.55 0.00
CA VAL A 282 21.80 6.10 1.13
C VAL A 282 20.32 6.31 0.87
N TYR A 283 19.47 5.46 1.44
CA TYR A 283 18.05 5.68 1.49
C TYR A 283 17.44 5.11 2.77
N GLU A 284 16.32 5.66 3.18
CA GLU A 284 15.48 5.12 4.25
C GLU A 284 14.02 5.11 3.80
N ILE A 285 13.32 4.00 4.06
CA ILE A 285 11.87 3.90 3.96
C ILE A 285 11.34 3.90 5.38
N GLY A 286 10.78 5.02 5.82
CA GLY A 286 10.39 5.21 7.21
C GLY A 286 9.05 5.88 7.41
N ARG A 287 8.53 5.78 8.64
CA ARG A 287 7.41 6.60 9.08
C ARG A 287 7.87 8.00 9.42
N VAL A 288 7.10 8.97 8.97
CA VAL A 288 7.18 10.37 9.37
C VAL A 288 5.83 10.81 9.93
N PHE A 289 5.84 11.86 10.74
CA PHE A 289 4.71 12.26 11.56
C PHE A 289 4.46 13.76 11.39
N ARG A 290 3.29 14.14 10.91
CA ARG A 290 2.90 15.55 10.74
C ARG A 290 1.58 15.80 11.44
N ASN A 291 1.59 16.74 12.37
CA ASN A 291 0.42 17.10 13.19
C ASN A 291 -0.47 18.10 12.43
N GLU A 292 -1.01 17.63 11.33
CA GLU A 292 -1.82 18.40 10.38
C GLU A 292 -3.22 17.80 10.22
N GLY A 293 -3.92 18.20 9.15
CA GLY A 293 -5.26 17.72 8.83
C GLY A 293 -5.34 16.22 8.51
N LEU A 294 -6.54 15.68 8.56
CA LEU A 294 -6.87 14.30 8.24
C LEU A 294 -7.93 14.27 7.13
N ASP A 295 -7.53 13.87 5.92
CA ASP A 295 -8.41 13.81 4.76
C ASP A 295 -8.22 12.51 3.94
N THR A 296 -8.62 12.51 2.67
CA THR A 296 -8.47 11.37 1.76
C THR A 296 -7.04 11.16 1.27
N ARG A 297 -6.16 12.15 1.38
CA ARG A 297 -4.77 12.15 0.91
C ARG A 297 -3.75 12.25 2.03
N HIS A 298 -4.17 12.71 3.22
CA HIS A 298 -3.31 12.96 4.37
C HIS A 298 -3.68 12.11 5.57
N ASN A 299 -2.67 11.56 6.23
CA ASN A 299 -2.76 10.83 7.50
C ASN A 299 -1.63 11.35 8.40
N PRO A 300 -1.84 11.53 9.71
CA PRO A 300 -0.84 12.14 10.60
C PRO A 300 0.47 11.35 10.69
N GLU A 301 0.46 10.08 10.37
CA GLU A 301 1.64 9.25 10.14
C GLU A 301 1.54 8.58 8.77
N PHE A 302 2.60 8.61 7.99
CA PHE A 302 2.65 8.05 6.66
C PHE A 302 4.04 7.53 6.31
N THR A 303 4.17 6.75 5.23
CA THR A 303 5.43 6.20 4.78
C THR A 303 6.06 7.11 3.74
N LEU A 304 7.23 7.63 4.08
CA LEU A 304 8.10 8.38 3.18
C LEU A 304 9.33 7.52 2.84
N MET A 305 9.83 7.67 1.64
CA MET A 305 11.17 7.21 1.28
C MET A 305 11.98 8.43 0.88
N GLU A 306 13.11 8.64 1.52
CA GLU A 306 14.09 9.62 1.07
C GLU A 306 15.40 8.93 0.71
N LEU A 307 16.04 9.41 -0.33
CA LEU A 307 17.35 8.95 -0.78
C LEU A 307 18.25 10.10 -1.20
N TYR A 308 19.53 9.92 -0.98
CA TYR A 308 20.56 10.90 -1.28
C TYR A 308 21.74 10.20 -1.98
N GLN A 309 22.24 10.85 -3.04
CA GLN A 309 23.38 10.35 -3.81
C GLN A 309 24.39 11.47 -4.01
N ALA A 310 25.62 11.24 -3.59
CA ALA A 310 26.74 12.13 -3.85
C ALA A 310 27.11 12.14 -5.33
N PHE A 311 27.68 13.27 -5.79
CA PHE A 311 28.20 13.48 -7.14
C PHE A 311 27.13 13.40 -8.25
N THR A 312 25.88 13.73 -7.92
CA THR A 312 24.78 13.90 -8.86
C THR A 312 24.00 15.17 -8.55
N ASP A 313 23.05 15.50 -9.41
CA ASP A 313 22.19 16.67 -9.33
C ASP A 313 20.70 16.28 -9.45
N TYR A 314 19.82 17.28 -9.51
CA TYR A 314 18.38 17.08 -9.65
C TYR A 314 17.97 16.40 -10.98
N HIS A 315 18.77 16.54 -12.06
CA HIS A 315 18.53 15.81 -13.31
C HIS A 315 18.77 14.30 -13.13
N GLY A 316 19.83 13.92 -12.41
CA GLY A 316 20.05 12.52 -12.04
C GLY A 316 18.93 11.95 -11.19
N MET A 317 18.30 12.78 -10.34
CA MET A 317 17.12 12.37 -9.57
C MET A 317 15.87 12.19 -10.44
N MET A 318 15.68 12.99 -11.52
CA MET A 318 14.62 12.76 -12.51
C MET A 318 14.78 11.41 -13.21
N ASP A 319 15.98 11.10 -13.68
CA ASP A 319 16.27 9.84 -14.37
C ASP A 319 16.08 8.63 -13.44
N LEU A 320 16.49 8.74 -12.17
CA LEU A 320 16.24 7.73 -11.15
C LEU A 320 14.74 7.53 -10.92
N THR A 321 13.97 8.61 -10.82
CA THR A 321 12.52 8.59 -10.60
C THR A 321 11.79 7.88 -11.74
N GLU A 322 12.07 8.24 -12.99
CA GLU A 322 11.48 7.57 -14.15
C GLU A 322 11.76 6.06 -14.15
N ASN A 323 13.02 5.70 -13.91
CA ASN A 323 13.44 4.30 -13.92
C ASN A 323 12.85 3.51 -12.75
N LEU A 324 12.76 4.10 -11.56
CA LEU A 324 12.15 3.48 -10.38
C LEU A 324 10.67 3.19 -10.61
N TYR A 325 9.88 4.18 -11.06
CA TYR A 325 8.45 3.99 -11.32
C TYR A 325 8.20 2.94 -12.41
N ARG A 326 8.97 2.99 -13.49
CA ARG A 326 8.93 1.99 -14.57
C ARG A 326 9.23 0.58 -14.07
N PHE A 327 10.30 0.44 -13.28
CA PHE A 327 10.71 -0.85 -12.72
C PHE A 327 9.65 -1.41 -11.76
N VAL A 328 9.15 -0.60 -10.84
CA VAL A 328 8.13 -1.02 -9.86
C VAL A 328 6.83 -1.44 -10.55
N ALA A 329 6.34 -0.66 -11.52
CA ALA A 329 5.14 -0.99 -12.28
C ALA A 329 5.32 -2.32 -13.04
N GLN A 330 6.44 -2.50 -13.74
CA GLN A 330 6.72 -3.73 -14.47
C GLN A 330 6.87 -4.96 -13.56
N GLU A 331 7.53 -4.80 -12.41
CA GLU A 331 7.75 -5.90 -11.46
C GLU A 331 6.44 -6.34 -10.78
N VAL A 332 5.60 -5.38 -10.38
CA VAL A 332 4.39 -5.63 -9.58
C VAL A 332 3.15 -5.86 -10.44
N LEU A 333 2.94 -5.03 -11.47
CA LEU A 333 1.74 -5.04 -12.32
C LEU A 333 1.94 -5.79 -13.63
N ARG A 334 3.17 -6.12 -14.01
CA ARG A 334 3.57 -6.71 -15.30
C ARG A 334 3.26 -5.82 -16.50
N THR A 335 3.08 -4.53 -16.27
CA THR A 335 2.84 -3.50 -17.29
C THR A 335 3.31 -2.16 -16.79
N THR A 336 3.69 -1.25 -17.71
CA THR A 336 3.94 0.16 -17.42
C THR A 336 2.72 1.04 -17.70
N GLN A 337 1.69 0.47 -18.33
CA GLN A 337 0.44 1.17 -18.59
C GLN A 337 -0.51 0.96 -17.41
N ILE A 338 -0.90 2.06 -16.78
CA ILE A 338 -1.82 2.08 -15.65
C ILE A 338 -3.04 2.94 -15.99
N VAL A 339 -4.15 2.66 -15.33
CA VAL A 339 -5.35 3.49 -15.39
C VAL A 339 -5.75 3.85 -13.98
N TYR A 340 -5.78 5.14 -13.66
CA TYR A 340 -6.25 5.63 -12.36
C TYR A 340 -7.45 6.54 -12.55
N LYS A 341 -8.59 6.22 -11.91
CA LYS A 341 -9.87 6.96 -12.05
C LYS A 341 -10.27 7.25 -13.50
N GLY A 342 -10.01 6.31 -14.40
CA GLY A 342 -10.31 6.44 -15.83
C GLY A 342 -9.25 7.19 -16.65
N ILE A 343 -8.20 7.71 -16.03
CA ILE A 343 -7.10 8.41 -16.70
C ILE A 343 -6.00 7.39 -17.03
N PRO A 344 -5.72 7.13 -18.33
CA PRO A 344 -4.62 6.27 -18.73
C PRO A 344 -3.28 7.00 -18.58
N MET A 345 -2.27 6.32 -18.05
CA MET A 345 -0.90 6.80 -17.91
C MET A 345 0.07 5.72 -18.37
N ASP A 346 1.15 6.12 -19.04
CA ASP A 346 2.20 5.20 -19.51
C ASP A 346 3.55 5.55 -18.87
N LEU A 347 3.90 4.82 -17.81
CA LEU A 347 5.17 4.97 -17.10
C LEU A 347 6.39 4.44 -17.90
N GLY A 348 6.15 3.84 -19.06
CA GLY A 348 7.19 3.38 -19.99
C GLY A 348 7.73 4.49 -20.88
N LYS A 349 7.02 5.61 -21.03
CA LYS A 349 7.44 6.77 -21.80
C LYS A 349 8.27 7.72 -20.95
N PRO A 350 9.10 8.59 -21.58
CA PRO A 350 9.71 9.71 -20.88
C PRO A 350 8.65 10.62 -20.25
N PHE A 351 8.90 11.08 -19.02
CA PHE A 351 8.01 11.99 -18.32
C PHE A 351 8.18 13.41 -18.84
N GLU A 352 7.11 14.22 -18.84
CA GLU A 352 7.17 15.63 -19.23
C GLU A 352 8.07 16.39 -18.25
N ARG A 353 8.89 17.32 -18.77
CA ARG A 353 9.73 18.23 -17.98
C ARG A 353 9.35 19.65 -18.34
N ILE A 354 8.85 20.41 -17.38
CA ILE A 354 8.39 21.79 -17.58
C ILE A 354 8.88 22.64 -16.41
N THR A 355 9.29 23.88 -16.65
CA THR A 355 9.60 24.81 -15.57
C THR A 355 8.32 25.34 -14.91
N MET A 356 8.39 25.74 -13.64
CA MET A 356 7.23 26.30 -12.95
C MET A 356 6.70 27.55 -13.69
N VAL A 357 7.59 28.40 -14.19
CA VAL A 357 7.22 29.61 -14.97
C VAL A 357 6.49 29.23 -16.26
N ASP A 358 7.01 28.25 -17.01
CA ASP A 358 6.36 27.80 -18.25
C ASP A 358 5.02 27.09 -17.97
N ALA A 359 4.92 26.39 -16.85
CA ALA A 359 3.66 25.76 -16.43
C ALA A 359 2.60 26.82 -16.08
N VAL A 360 2.95 27.85 -15.32
CA VAL A 360 2.06 28.97 -15.02
C VAL A 360 1.68 29.71 -16.30
N LYS A 361 2.62 29.94 -17.22
CA LYS A 361 2.31 30.55 -18.53
C LYS A 361 1.32 29.69 -19.34
N LYS A 362 1.52 28.37 -19.33
CA LYS A 362 0.67 27.41 -20.08
C LYS A 362 -0.77 27.37 -19.57
N TYR A 363 -0.97 27.35 -18.25
CA TYR A 363 -2.27 27.10 -17.64
C TYR A 363 -2.95 28.35 -17.08
N ALA A 364 -2.22 29.30 -16.50
CA ALA A 364 -2.76 30.58 -16.02
C ALA A 364 -2.71 31.69 -17.08
N GLY A 365 -1.95 31.54 -18.17
CA GLY A 365 -1.79 32.55 -19.19
C GLY A 365 -0.90 33.74 -18.77
N VAL A 366 -0.19 33.63 -17.64
CA VAL A 366 0.67 34.66 -17.08
C VAL A 366 2.14 34.35 -17.37
N ASP A 367 2.83 35.22 -18.12
CA ASP A 367 4.26 35.11 -18.36
C ASP A 367 5.05 35.69 -17.19
N TRP A 368 5.51 34.85 -16.28
CA TRP A 368 6.24 35.26 -15.08
C TRP A 368 7.61 35.91 -15.40
N ASN A 369 8.15 35.69 -16.60
CA ASN A 369 9.40 36.35 -17.03
C ASN A 369 9.21 37.88 -17.24
N GLU A 370 7.97 38.37 -17.37
CA GLU A 370 7.63 39.78 -17.47
C GLU A 370 7.38 40.45 -16.11
N VAL A 371 7.38 39.63 -15.00
CA VAL A 371 7.15 40.10 -13.64
C VAL A 371 8.49 40.45 -12.97
N GLU A 372 8.84 41.70 -12.94
CA GLU A 372 10.13 42.17 -12.41
C GLU A 372 10.09 42.46 -10.91
N THR A 373 8.96 42.96 -10.39
CA THR A 373 8.83 43.46 -9.02
C THR A 373 7.75 42.71 -8.20
N LEU A 374 7.86 42.80 -6.88
CA LEU A 374 6.86 42.27 -5.96
C LEU A 374 5.51 42.95 -6.13
N GLU A 375 5.52 44.25 -6.40
CA GLU A 375 4.29 45.02 -6.63
C GLU A 375 3.53 44.50 -7.84
N GLN A 376 4.23 44.24 -8.96
CA GLN A 376 3.63 43.61 -10.15
C GLN A 376 3.05 42.23 -9.85
N ALA A 377 3.79 41.39 -9.09
CA ALA A 377 3.28 40.07 -8.68
C ALA A 377 2.00 40.19 -7.85
N ARG A 378 1.95 41.13 -6.90
CA ARG A 378 0.76 41.39 -6.08
C ARG A 378 -0.43 41.96 -6.86
N GLU A 379 -0.17 42.78 -7.89
CA GLU A 379 -1.23 43.26 -8.79
C GLU A 379 -1.82 42.09 -9.60
N LEU A 380 -0.98 41.25 -10.20
CA LEU A 380 -1.41 40.05 -10.91
C LEU A 380 -2.21 39.10 -10.02
N ALA A 381 -1.76 38.86 -8.77
CA ALA A 381 -2.49 38.01 -7.81
C ALA A 381 -3.91 38.56 -7.56
N LYS A 382 -4.05 39.90 -7.41
CA LYS A 382 -5.37 40.54 -7.24
C LYS A 382 -6.25 40.41 -8.49
N GLU A 383 -5.67 40.60 -9.69
CA GLU A 383 -6.38 40.43 -10.96
C GLU A 383 -6.90 39.00 -11.15
N HIS A 384 -6.15 38.04 -10.71
CA HIS A 384 -6.50 36.61 -10.78
C HIS A 384 -7.24 36.08 -9.53
N HIS A 385 -7.61 36.96 -8.59
CA HIS A 385 -8.33 36.63 -7.35
C HIS A 385 -7.58 35.65 -6.43
N ILE A 386 -6.24 35.65 -6.45
CA ILE A 386 -5.40 34.86 -5.54
C ILE A 386 -5.22 35.66 -4.25
N GLU A 387 -5.55 35.01 -3.13
CA GLU A 387 -5.29 35.57 -1.79
C GLU A 387 -3.80 35.39 -1.42
N PHE A 388 -3.19 36.41 -0.87
CA PHE A 388 -1.80 36.40 -0.40
C PHE A 388 -1.63 37.22 0.88
N GLU A 389 -0.61 36.86 1.67
CA GLU A 389 -0.25 37.59 2.90
C GLU A 389 0.78 38.69 2.63
N GLU A 390 0.88 39.67 3.52
CA GLU A 390 1.86 40.77 3.37
C GLU A 390 3.32 40.28 3.40
N ARG A 391 3.59 39.18 4.08
CA ARG A 391 4.92 38.55 4.16
C ARG A 391 5.34 37.87 2.86
N HIS A 392 4.41 37.54 1.96
CA HIS A 392 4.73 36.82 0.73
C HIS A 392 5.58 37.66 -0.20
N LYS A 393 6.67 37.06 -0.69
CA LYS A 393 7.58 37.63 -1.69
C LYS A 393 7.14 37.23 -3.10
N LYS A 394 7.90 37.64 -4.10
CA LYS A 394 7.59 37.36 -5.52
C LYS A 394 7.49 35.87 -5.82
N GLY A 395 8.40 35.08 -5.28
CA GLY A 395 8.41 33.63 -5.49
C GLY A 395 7.26 32.90 -4.77
N ASP A 396 6.87 33.37 -3.58
CA ASP A 396 5.70 32.81 -2.88
C ASP A 396 4.42 33.01 -3.71
N ILE A 397 4.28 34.19 -4.33
CA ILE A 397 3.12 34.50 -5.21
C ILE A 397 3.14 33.63 -6.47
N LEU A 398 4.31 33.36 -7.07
CA LEU A 398 4.42 32.41 -8.18
C LEU A 398 3.93 31.04 -7.78
N ASN A 399 4.28 30.57 -6.58
CA ASN A 399 3.81 29.29 -6.06
C ASN A 399 2.29 29.26 -5.87
N LEU A 400 1.68 30.34 -5.38
CA LEU A 400 0.22 30.45 -5.29
C LEU A 400 -0.47 30.37 -6.66
N PHE A 401 0.12 30.96 -7.71
CA PHE A 401 -0.37 30.79 -9.09
C PHE A 401 -0.25 29.34 -9.56
N PHE A 402 0.84 28.66 -9.20
CA PHE A 402 1.04 27.27 -9.54
C PHE A 402 0.01 26.36 -8.85
N GLU A 403 -0.19 26.52 -7.56
CA GLU A 403 -1.16 25.75 -6.78
C GLU A 403 -2.60 25.93 -7.30
N GLU A 404 -3.00 27.17 -7.62
CA GLU A 404 -4.37 27.48 -8.05
C GLU A 404 -4.67 27.05 -9.48
N PHE A 405 -3.71 27.23 -10.41
CA PHE A 405 -4.01 27.08 -11.85
C PHE A 405 -3.30 25.90 -12.53
N VAL A 406 -2.31 25.28 -11.91
CA VAL A 406 -1.46 24.29 -12.60
C VAL A 406 -1.65 22.89 -12.07
N GLU A 407 -1.61 22.69 -10.74
CA GLU A 407 -1.53 21.36 -10.13
C GLU A 407 -2.61 20.40 -10.63
N GLU A 408 -3.87 20.83 -10.66
CA GLU A 408 -5.00 20.00 -11.09
C GLU A 408 -4.90 19.53 -12.54
N HIS A 409 -4.12 20.23 -13.37
CA HIS A 409 -3.91 19.88 -14.76
C HIS A 409 -2.77 18.88 -15.00
N LEU A 410 -1.93 18.62 -14.01
CA LEU A 410 -0.78 17.72 -14.10
C LEU A 410 -1.21 16.25 -13.93
N LEU A 411 -2.04 15.77 -14.86
CA LEU A 411 -2.60 14.40 -14.81
C LEU A 411 -1.62 13.33 -15.26
N GLN A 412 -0.74 13.64 -16.23
CA GLN A 412 0.29 12.74 -16.73
C GLN A 412 1.58 12.87 -15.93
N PRO A 413 2.47 11.86 -15.93
CA PRO A 413 3.77 11.96 -15.24
C PRO A 413 4.56 13.19 -15.71
N THR A 414 4.75 14.17 -14.82
CA THR A 414 5.35 15.48 -15.14
C THR A 414 6.29 15.94 -14.04
N PHE A 415 7.50 16.33 -14.39
CA PHE A 415 8.41 17.05 -13.52
C PHE A 415 8.21 18.55 -13.71
N VAL A 416 7.85 19.25 -12.63
CA VAL A 416 7.82 20.71 -12.58
C VAL A 416 9.12 21.19 -11.96
N MET A 417 9.93 21.91 -12.73
CA MET A 417 11.30 22.27 -12.38
C MET A 417 11.43 23.76 -12.04
N ASP A 418 12.57 24.10 -11.45
CA ASP A 418 13.01 25.48 -11.26
C ASP A 418 12.05 26.30 -10.39
N HIS A 419 11.90 25.81 -9.17
CA HIS A 419 11.07 26.46 -8.14
C HIS A 419 11.72 27.74 -7.61
N PRO A 420 10.94 28.69 -7.07
CA PRO A 420 11.46 29.91 -6.44
C PRO A 420 12.33 29.61 -5.22
N VAL A 421 13.30 30.46 -5.01
CA VAL A 421 14.24 30.36 -3.89
C VAL A 421 13.55 30.55 -2.53
N GLU A 422 12.50 31.34 -2.48
CA GLU A 422 11.75 31.70 -1.26
C GLU A 422 11.14 30.46 -0.59
N ILE A 423 10.63 29.52 -1.40
CA ILE A 423 9.97 28.32 -0.91
C ILE A 423 10.91 27.09 -0.86
N SER A 424 12.23 27.28 -1.01
CA SER A 424 13.19 26.20 -1.19
C SER A 424 14.43 26.37 -0.29
N PRO A 425 14.29 26.27 1.04
CA PRO A 425 15.36 26.65 1.99
C PRO A 425 16.58 25.73 1.99
N LEU A 426 16.50 24.52 1.45
CA LEU A 426 17.54 23.48 1.52
C LEU A 426 18.16 23.16 0.14
N THR A 427 17.82 23.97 -0.86
CA THR A 427 18.13 23.71 -2.27
C THR A 427 19.17 24.68 -2.83
N LYS A 428 20.03 24.19 -3.69
CA LYS A 428 21.04 24.97 -4.40
C LYS A 428 20.41 25.91 -5.43
N LYS A 429 20.81 27.20 -5.41
CA LYS A 429 20.41 28.19 -6.43
C LYS A 429 20.96 27.80 -7.81
N LYS A 430 20.20 28.15 -8.85
CA LYS A 430 20.69 28.07 -10.23
C LYS A 430 21.74 29.16 -10.45
N PRO A 431 22.93 28.81 -10.97
CA PRO A 431 24.00 29.79 -11.19
C PRO A 431 23.60 30.90 -12.18
N GLU A 432 22.84 30.54 -13.21
CA GLU A 432 22.40 31.46 -14.27
C GLU A 432 21.23 32.39 -13.86
N ASN A 433 20.41 31.95 -12.89
CA ASN A 433 19.32 32.78 -12.36
C ASN A 433 19.04 32.42 -10.88
N PRO A 434 19.67 33.11 -9.92
CA PRO A 434 19.55 32.82 -8.48
C PRO A 434 18.18 33.07 -7.85
N GLU A 435 17.20 33.60 -8.56
CA GLU A 435 15.81 33.67 -8.12
C GLU A 435 15.17 32.29 -8.09
N TYR A 436 15.70 31.34 -8.85
CA TYR A 436 15.26 29.94 -8.91
C TYR A 436 16.32 29.00 -8.38
N VAL A 437 15.87 27.79 -8.04
CA VAL A 437 16.71 26.74 -7.49
C VAL A 437 16.64 25.48 -8.34
N GLU A 438 17.65 24.62 -8.23
CA GLU A 438 17.72 23.31 -8.88
C GLU A 438 16.81 22.31 -8.14
N ARG A 439 15.49 22.47 -8.27
CA ARG A 439 14.43 21.67 -7.64
C ARG A 439 13.43 21.23 -8.69
N PHE A 440 12.88 20.05 -8.50
CA PHE A 440 11.64 19.65 -9.15
C PHE A 440 10.67 19.01 -8.16
N GLU A 441 9.41 19.13 -8.46
CA GLU A 441 8.36 18.28 -7.91
C GLU A 441 7.83 17.38 -9.03
N PHE A 442 7.57 16.11 -8.67
CA PHE A 442 7.03 15.13 -9.59
C PHE A 442 5.54 14.99 -9.37
N PHE A 443 4.75 15.23 -10.40
CA PHE A 443 3.29 15.17 -10.37
C PHE A 443 2.72 14.02 -11.19
N MET A 444 1.68 13.39 -10.68
CA MET A 444 0.77 12.50 -11.40
C MET A 444 -0.63 12.63 -10.81
N ASN A 445 -1.67 12.62 -11.67
CA ASN A 445 -3.06 12.74 -11.24
C ASN A 445 -3.35 14.03 -10.41
N GLY A 446 -2.65 15.11 -10.69
CA GLY A 446 -2.73 16.36 -9.92
C GLY A 446 -2.19 16.21 -8.48
N TRP A 447 -1.33 15.25 -8.21
CA TRP A 447 -0.72 15.01 -6.91
C TRP A 447 0.79 15.11 -6.99
N GLU A 448 1.39 15.80 -6.05
CA GLU A 448 2.80 15.71 -5.78
C GLU A 448 3.14 14.29 -5.30
N MET A 449 3.94 13.59 -6.08
CA MET A 449 4.38 12.21 -5.84
C MET A 449 5.77 12.15 -5.22
N ALA A 450 6.62 13.13 -5.55
CA ALA A 450 7.97 13.26 -5.04
C ALA A 450 8.47 14.71 -5.16
N ASN A 451 9.44 15.05 -4.29
CA ASN A 451 10.12 16.35 -4.28
C ASN A 451 11.63 16.09 -4.23
N ALA A 452 12.38 16.77 -5.10
CA ALA A 452 13.81 16.53 -5.28
C ALA A 452 14.57 17.78 -5.65
N TYR A 453 15.86 17.81 -5.28
CA TYR A 453 16.71 18.93 -5.62
C TYR A 453 18.20 18.58 -5.59
N SER A 454 19.01 19.47 -6.17
CA SER A 454 20.43 19.54 -5.88
C SER A 454 20.60 20.17 -4.50
N GLU A 455 21.24 19.43 -3.60
CA GLU A 455 21.35 19.80 -2.19
C GLU A 455 22.19 21.06 -1.99
N LEU A 456 21.70 21.99 -1.18
CA LEU A 456 22.50 23.13 -0.75
C LEU A 456 23.62 22.62 0.17
N ASN A 457 24.86 22.74 -0.31
CA ASN A 457 26.05 22.28 0.39
C ASN A 457 27.00 23.44 0.77
N ASP A 458 26.58 24.70 0.56
CA ASP A 458 27.27 25.90 1.04
C ASP A 458 26.77 26.22 2.45
N PRO A 459 27.59 26.06 3.51
CA PRO A 459 27.15 26.33 4.86
C PRO A 459 26.83 27.81 5.14
N ILE A 460 27.42 28.73 4.37
CA ILE A 460 27.17 30.17 4.54
C ILE A 460 25.77 30.50 4.00
N ASP A 461 25.45 30.10 2.76
CA ASP A 461 24.09 30.28 2.20
C ASP A 461 23.04 29.54 3.04
N GLN A 462 23.35 28.32 3.50
CA GLN A 462 22.42 27.55 4.33
C GLN A 462 22.07 28.26 5.65
N ARG A 463 23.05 28.88 6.30
CA ARG A 463 22.81 29.63 7.54
C ARG A 463 21.96 30.87 7.30
N GLU A 464 22.14 31.55 6.17
CA GLU A 464 21.27 32.67 5.77
C GLU A 464 19.82 32.22 5.51
N ARG A 465 19.65 31.03 4.88
CA ARG A 465 18.33 30.45 4.63
C ARG A 465 17.62 30.09 5.94
N PHE A 466 18.30 29.42 6.87
CA PHE A 466 17.72 29.10 8.19
C PHE A 466 17.35 30.36 8.98
N LYS A 467 18.19 31.40 8.94
CA LYS A 467 17.84 32.67 9.55
C LYS A 467 16.56 33.28 8.95
N ALA A 468 16.39 33.20 7.65
CA ALA A 468 15.14 33.66 7.00
C ALA A 468 13.93 32.81 7.44
N GLN A 469 14.09 31.50 7.66
CA GLN A 469 13.04 30.64 8.21
C GLN A 469 12.69 30.98 9.66
N GLU A 470 13.66 31.29 10.49
CA GLU A 470 13.44 31.76 11.87
C GLU A 470 12.70 33.10 11.94
N GLU A 471 12.95 33.98 10.96
CA GLU A 471 12.22 35.24 10.82
C GLU A 471 10.73 34.99 10.44
N LEU A 472 10.44 33.99 9.59
CA LEU A 472 9.07 33.58 9.28
C LEU A 472 8.37 32.96 10.49
N LEU A 473 9.07 32.09 11.24
CA LEU A 473 8.57 31.54 12.51
C LEU A 473 8.20 32.65 13.51
N ALA A 474 9.05 33.67 13.65
CA ALA A 474 8.79 34.83 14.51
C ALA A 474 7.58 35.67 14.04
N GLN A 475 7.22 35.61 12.77
CA GLN A 475 6.04 36.23 12.17
C GLN A 475 4.77 35.36 12.27
N GLY A 476 4.86 34.18 12.90
CA GLY A 476 3.73 33.29 13.16
C GLY A 476 3.56 32.16 12.14
N ASP A 477 4.57 31.84 11.37
CA ASP A 477 4.60 30.67 10.49
C ASP A 477 5.05 29.43 11.29
N ASP A 478 4.10 28.71 11.86
CA ASP A 478 4.36 27.52 12.70
C ASP A 478 5.00 26.34 11.94
N GLU A 479 5.10 26.39 10.62
CA GLU A 479 5.67 25.34 9.75
C GLU A 479 7.12 25.65 9.34
N ALA A 480 7.61 26.86 9.61
CA ALA A 480 8.96 27.25 9.28
C ALA A 480 10.01 26.49 10.11
N ASN A 481 11.14 26.19 9.50
CA ASN A 481 12.20 25.42 10.11
C ASN A 481 13.03 26.23 11.11
N THR A 482 13.46 25.58 12.21
CA THR A 482 14.47 26.11 13.13
C THR A 482 15.87 25.66 12.72
N THR A 483 16.89 26.45 13.04
CA THR A 483 18.29 26.09 12.79
C THR A 483 18.68 24.82 13.55
N ASP A 484 19.22 23.84 12.84
CA ASP A 484 19.86 22.67 13.43
C ASP A 484 21.39 22.88 13.40
N GLU A 485 21.96 23.25 14.56
CA GLU A 485 23.39 23.57 14.65
C GLU A 485 24.28 22.35 14.40
N ASP A 486 23.85 21.14 14.72
CA ASP A 486 24.60 19.92 14.41
C ASP A 486 24.62 19.64 12.90
N PHE A 487 23.53 19.89 12.20
CA PHE A 487 23.50 19.84 10.74
C PHE A 487 24.39 20.93 10.13
N MET A 488 24.37 22.15 10.67
CA MET A 488 25.28 23.21 10.22
C MET A 488 26.74 22.84 10.40
N ASN A 489 27.11 22.28 11.54
CA ASN A 489 28.48 21.76 11.78
C ASN A 489 28.86 20.67 10.76
N ALA A 490 27.92 19.76 10.43
CA ALA A 490 28.16 18.74 9.41
C ALA A 490 28.43 19.37 8.02
N LEU A 491 27.67 20.38 7.62
CA LEU A 491 27.92 21.10 6.35
C LEU A 491 29.28 21.82 6.35
N GLU A 492 29.70 22.40 7.47
CA GLU A 492 31.00 23.07 7.63
C GLU A 492 32.18 22.06 7.55
N ILE A 493 31.99 20.79 7.91
CA ILE A 493 32.97 19.72 7.67
C ILE A 493 33.10 19.45 6.16
N GLY A 494 32.02 19.61 5.40
CA GLY A 494 31.98 19.51 3.94
C GLY A 494 31.06 18.41 3.44
N MET A 495 30.05 18.81 2.70
CA MET A 495 29.17 17.90 1.97
C MET A 495 29.49 17.96 0.47
N PRO A 496 29.70 16.81 -0.22
CA PRO A 496 29.92 16.81 -1.67
C PRO A 496 28.67 17.30 -2.41
N PRO A 497 28.78 17.68 -3.70
CA PRO A 497 27.61 17.86 -4.56
C PRO A 497 26.72 16.63 -4.47
N THR A 498 25.44 16.82 -4.18
CA THR A 498 24.52 15.72 -3.84
C THR A 498 23.15 16.01 -4.44
N GLY A 499 22.51 15.00 -5.03
CA GLY A 499 21.11 15.02 -5.38
C GLY A 499 20.30 14.25 -4.33
N GLY A 500 19.17 14.80 -3.91
CA GLY A 500 18.26 14.18 -2.96
C GLY A 500 16.82 14.18 -3.46
N ILE A 501 16.04 13.20 -3.02
CA ILE A 501 14.61 13.08 -3.36
C ILE A 501 13.83 12.41 -2.24
N GLY A 502 12.63 12.92 -1.97
CA GLY A 502 11.63 12.32 -1.11
C GLY A 502 10.42 11.81 -1.90
N PHE A 503 10.01 10.56 -1.68
CA PHE A 503 8.87 9.92 -2.32
C PHE A 503 7.74 9.64 -1.35
N GLY A 504 6.53 10.06 -1.68
CA GLY A 504 5.30 9.66 -0.99
C GLY A 504 4.94 8.21 -1.31
N ILE A 505 5.40 7.24 -0.51
CA ILE A 505 5.17 5.81 -0.76
C ILE A 505 3.69 5.45 -0.72
N ASP A 506 2.93 6.06 0.18
CA ASP A 506 1.49 5.81 0.25
C ASP A 506 0.78 6.30 -1.02
N ARG A 507 1.14 7.47 -1.55
CA ARG A 507 0.62 7.99 -2.82
C ARG A 507 1.01 7.09 -4.01
N MET A 508 2.26 6.62 -4.07
CA MET A 508 2.69 5.63 -5.07
C MET A 508 1.83 4.35 -4.99
N CYS A 509 1.60 3.83 -3.78
CA CYS A 509 0.75 2.67 -3.58
C CYS A 509 -0.69 2.92 -4.01
N MET A 510 -1.29 4.08 -3.68
CA MET A 510 -2.63 4.46 -4.14
C MET A 510 -2.73 4.40 -5.67
N LEU A 511 -1.79 5.04 -6.35
CA LEU A 511 -1.77 5.12 -7.82
C LEU A 511 -1.64 3.72 -8.47
N LEU A 512 -0.68 2.92 -8.01
CA LEU A 512 -0.38 1.60 -8.59
C LEU A 512 -1.40 0.51 -8.21
N THR A 513 -2.20 0.71 -7.17
CA THR A 513 -3.25 -0.24 -6.77
C THR A 513 -4.65 0.19 -7.17
N GLY A 514 -4.83 1.44 -7.60
CA GLY A 514 -6.13 2.04 -7.89
C GLY A 514 -6.92 2.44 -6.64
N ALA A 515 -6.28 2.53 -5.47
CA ALA A 515 -6.92 2.93 -4.23
C ALA A 515 -7.30 4.42 -4.24
N GLU A 516 -8.50 4.74 -3.77
CA GLU A 516 -9.04 6.11 -3.86
C GLU A 516 -8.61 7.03 -2.71
N ALA A 517 -8.32 6.43 -1.54
CA ALA A 517 -7.90 7.16 -0.36
C ALA A 517 -6.66 6.55 0.29
N ILE A 518 -5.87 7.37 0.99
CA ILE A 518 -4.68 6.92 1.71
C ILE A 518 -5.02 5.83 2.75
N ARG A 519 -6.21 5.88 3.33
CA ARG A 519 -6.71 4.87 4.27
C ARG A 519 -6.90 3.49 3.65
N ASP A 520 -7.07 3.41 2.33
CA ASP A 520 -7.20 2.14 1.61
C ASP A 520 -5.86 1.41 1.49
N VAL A 521 -4.75 2.15 1.53
CA VAL A 521 -3.38 1.60 1.47
C VAL A 521 -2.69 1.53 2.83
N LEU A 522 -3.33 2.01 3.90
CA LEU A 522 -2.88 1.86 5.29
C LEU A 522 -3.67 0.74 5.96
N LEU A 523 -2.96 -0.23 6.58
CA LEU A 523 -3.61 -1.35 7.28
C LEU A 523 -4.49 -0.85 8.43
N PHE A 524 -3.95 0.04 9.26
CA PHE A 524 -4.65 0.63 10.39
C PHE A 524 -4.50 2.16 10.33
N PRO A 525 -5.35 2.85 9.54
CA PRO A 525 -5.31 4.31 9.44
C PRO A 525 -5.78 4.96 10.75
N THR A 526 -5.33 6.19 10.97
CA THR A 526 -5.84 7.00 12.08
C THR A 526 -7.31 7.32 11.85
N MET A 527 -8.13 7.04 12.85
CA MET A 527 -9.58 7.26 12.81
C MET A 527 -10.03 8.11 14.00
N LYS A 528 -11.02 8.98 13.77
CA LYS A 528 -11.65 9.73 14.85
C LYS A 528 -12.29 8.75 15.84
N SER A 529 -12.14 9.00 17.15
CA SER A 529 -12.80 8.22 18.20
C SER A 529 -14.33 8.27 18.05
N LEU A 530 -14.99 7.12 18.28
CA LEU A 530 -16.46 7.05 18.24
C LEU A 530 -17.11 7.77 19.43
N ASP A 531 -16.37 7.93 20.53
CA ASP A 531 -16.86 8.50 21.79
C ASP A 531 -16.58 10.01 21.93
N LYS A 532 -16.21 10.70 20.83
CA LYS A 532 -15.96 12.14 20.82
C LYS A 532 -16.78 12.86 19.76
#